data_985afba1d7442e999d186a6ff548a81c
#
_entry.id   985afba1d7442e999d186a6ff548a81c
#
_cell.length_a   1.000
_cell.length_b   1.000
_cell.length_c   1.000
_cell.angle_alpha   90.00
_cell.angle_beta   90.00
_cell.angle_gamma   90.00
#
_symmetry.space_group_name_H-M   'P 1'
#
loop_
_entity.id
_entity.type
_entity.pdbx_description
1 polymer ?
#
loop_
_entity_poly.entity_id
_entity_poly.type
_entity_poly.pdbx_seq_one_letter_code
_entity_poly.pdbx_strand_id
1 'polypeptide(L)'
;MKVPVFVSCPTALSPEQEAARSRIVAFLDSLNMEPRALGRSDYPTEFPLREVYVIAKHCSGGVILGFEQLRVTTGVSKPGTRGEKAINHKAAVSIPSPWNHLEAGILFGLGIPLLIFRQSGVSGGVFDNGVTDVFVQTIHPGAPTEADDQALKEVFLKWHASVREHYYGR
;
A
#
# COMPACT_ATOMS: atom_id res chain seq x y z
N MET A 1 -21.05 11.00 7.96
CA MET A 1 -20.78 10.02 6.89
C MET A 1 -19.28 9.93 6.73
N LYS A 2 -18.70 8.72 6.76
CA LYS A 2 -17.25 8.51 6.56
C LYS A 2 -16.93 8.46 5.06
N VAL A 3 -15.74 8.96 4.68
CA VAL A 3 -15.26 8.90 3.29
C VAL A 3 -14.64 7.54 3.03
N PRO A 4 -15.12 6.74 2.04
CA PRO A 4 -14.57 5.43 1.76
C PRO A 4 -13.19 5.53 1.12
N VAL A 5 -12.26 4.73 1.64
CA VAL A 5 -10.85 4.66 1.22
C VAL A 5 -10.47 3.20 0.99
N PHE A 6 -9.95 2.90 -0.19
CA PHE A 6 -9.44 1.58 -0.50
C PHE A 6 -8.12 1.32 0.26
N VAL A 7 -8.00 0.18 0.93
CA VAL A 7 -6.77 -0.23 1.61
C VAL A 7 -6.26 -1.53 1.01
N SER A 8 -5.24 -1.42 0.17
CA SER A 8 -4.52 -2.56 -0.38
C SER A 8 -3.58 -3.14 0.67
N CYS A 9 -3.90 -4.31 1.19
CA CYS A 9 -3.13 -4.95 2.25
C CYS A 9 -3.23 -6.47 2.15
N PRO A 10 -2.13 -7.22 2.26
CA PRO A 10 -2.18 -8.68 2.35
C PRO A 10 -3.04 -9.16 3.52
N THR A 11 -3.68 -10.31 3.37
CA THR A 11 -4.50 -10.91 4.42
C THR A 11 -3.68 -11.58 5.50
N ALA A 12 -2.54 -12.19 5.14
CA ALA A 12 -1.60 -12.82 6.06
C ALA A 12 -0.47 -11.86 6.42
N LEU A 13 -0.41 -11.43 7.67
CA LEU A 13 0.58 -10.48 8.18
C LEU A 13 1.29 -11.05 9.41
N SER A 14 2.57 -10.69 9.58
CA SER A 14 3.27 -10.89 10.85
C SER A 14 2.69 -9.98 11.93
N PRO A 15 2.95 -10.26 13.23
CA PRO A 15 2.51 -9.37 14.31
C PRO A 15 2.98 -7.92 14.14
N GLU A 16 4.21 -7.70 13.67
CA GLU A 16 4.78 -6.37 13.41
C GLU A 16 4.07 -5.66 12.23
N GLN A 17 3.81 -6.39 11.15
CA GLN A 17 3.07 -5.87 10.00
C GLN A 17 1.63 -5.52 10.38
N GLU A 18 0.98 -6.36 11.19
CA GLU A 18 -0.39 -6.10 11.68
C GLU A 18 -0.43 -4.88 12.61
N ALA A 19 0.58 -4.69 13.46
CA ALA A 19 0.70 -3.50 14.30
C ALA A 19 0.84 -2.23 13.44
N ALA A 20 1.69 -2.26 12.40
CA ALA A 20 1.85 -1.16 11.47
C ALA A 20 0.55 -0.86 10.70
N ARG A 21 -0.13 -1.89 10.20
CA ARG A 21 -1.44 -1.76 9.55
C ARG A 21 -2.47 -1.11 10.49
N SER A 22 -2.57 -1.61 11.71
CA SER A 22 -3.54 -1.13 12.70
C SER A 22 -3.33 0.35 13.02
N ARG A 23 -2.06 0.78 13.13
CA ARG A 23 -1.70 2.19 13.32
C ARG A 23 -2.16 3.06 12.14
N ILE A 24 -1.95 2.61 10.91
CA ILE A 24 -2.39 3.31 9.70
C ILE A 24 -3.92 3.40 9.64
N VAL A 25 -4.63 2.32 9.95
CA VAL A 25 -6.09 2.28 10.00
C VAL A 25 -6.63 3.22 11.09
N ALA A 26 -5.97 3.32 12.24
CA ALA A 26 -6.35 4.26 13.29
C ALA A 26 -6.23 5.74 12.82
N PHE A 27 -5.22 6.08 12.01
CA PHE A 27 -5.14 7.40 11.40
C PHE A 27 -6.30 7.66 10.44
N LEU A 28 -6.67 6.70 9.59
CA LEU A 28 -7.83 6.83 8.71
C LEU A 28 -9.10 7.10 9.52
N ASP A 29 -9.31 6.34 10.58
CA ASP A 29 -10.48 6.49 11.44
C ASP A 29 -10.54 7.87 12.14
N SER A 30 -9.39 8.38 12.61
CA SER A 30 -9.27 9.70 13.19
C SER A 30 -9.59 10.84 12.23
N LEU A 31 -9.46 10.60 10.92
CA LEU A 31 -9.79 11.55 9.86
C LEU A 31 -11.20 11.33 9.27
N ASN A 32 -12.04 10.55 9.95
CA ASN A 32 -13.39 10.21 9.51
C ASN A 32 -13.43 9.52 8.14
N MET A 33 -12.47 8.63 7.89
CA MET A 33 -12.39 7.79 6.71
C MET A 33 -12.80 6.34 7.03
N GLU A 34 -13.38 5.65 6.05
CA GLU A 34 -13.80 4.26 6.15
C GLU A 34 -12.87 3.37 5.32
N PRO A 35 -12.02 2.55 5.94
CA PRO A 35 -11.17 1.63 5.20
C PRO A 35 -11.99 0.51 4.56
N ARG A 36 -11.82 0.32 3.25
CA ARG A 36 -12.42 -0.76 2.46
C ARG A 36 -11.30 -1.66 1.93
N ALA A 37 -11.34 -2.93 2.27
CA ALA A 37 -10.30 -3.89 1.91
C ALA A 37 -10.91 -5.24 1.53
N LEU A 38 -10.60 -5.74 0.33
CA LEU A 38 -11.04 -7.06 -0.11
C LEU A 38 -10.47 -8.15 0.81
N GLY A 39 -11.32 -9.10 1.22
CA GLY A 39 -10.96 -10.17 2.15
C GLY A 39 -10.84 -9.76 3.62
N ARG A 40 -11.10 -8.50 3.97
CA ARG A 40 -11.15 -8.00 5.36
C ARG A 40 -12.48 -7.33 5.70
N SER A 41 -12.80 -6.21 5.07
CA SER A 41 -14.10 -5.53 5.24
C SER A 41 -15.10 -5.91 4.15
N ASP A 42 -14.62 -6.30 2.99
CA ASP A 42 -15.43 -6.63 1.83
C ASP A 42 -15.13 -8.07 1.37
N TYR A 43 -16.17 -8.87 1.23
CA TYR A 43 -16.07 -10.25 0.77
C TYR A 43 -16.55 -10.36 -0.67
N PRO A 44 -15.77 -11.01 -1.56
CA PRO A 44 -16.09 -11.09 -2.96
C PRO A 44 -17.33 -11.98 -3.21
N THR A 45 -18.19 -11.51 -4.10
CA THR A 45 -19.29 -12.30 -4.70
C THR A 45 -19.02 -12.65 -6.15
N GLU A 46 -18.01 -12.00 -6.75
CA GLU A 46 -17.52 -12.24 -8.12
C GLU A 46 -16.01 -12.57 -8.09
N PHE A 47 -15.39 -12.59 -9.27
CA PHE A 47 -13.93 -12.78 -9.37
C PHE A 47 -13.17 -11.61 -8.71
N PRO A 48 -12.10 -11.89 -7.96
CA PRO A 48 -11.45 -10.92 -7.09
C PRO A 48 -11.05 -9.61 -7.78
N LEU A 49 -10.52 -9.66 -9.01
CA LEU A 49 -10.10 -8.45 -9.71
C LEU A 49 -11.28 -7.55 -10.08
N ARG A 50 -12.43 -8.15 -10.39
CA ARG A 50 -13.68 -7.42 -10.65
C ARG A 50 -14.16 -6.71 -9.40
N GLU A 51 -14.14 -7.40 -8.26
CA GLU A 51 -14.53 -6.82 -6.97
C GLU A 51 -13.61 -5.67 -6.55
N VAL A 52 -12.29 -5.83 -6.72
CA VAL A 52 -11.33 -4.75 -6.48
C VAL A 52 -11.70 -3.51 -7.29
N TYR A 53 -11.99 -3.67 -8.57
CA TYR A 53 -12.37 -2.55 -9.44
C TYR A 53 -13.68 -1.88 -8.97
N VAL A 54 -14.68 -2.67 -8.59
CA VAL A 54 -15.97 -2.16 -8.10
C VAL A 54 -15.78 -1.38 -6.79
N ILE A 55 -15.05 -1.95 -5.82
CA ILE A 55 -14.76 -1.29 -4.54
C ILE A 55 -13.97 0.01 -4.79
N ALA A 56 -12.92 -0.04 -5.63
CA ALA A 56 -12.10 1.10 -5.96
C ALA A 56 -12.91 2.27 -6.52
N LYS A 57 -13.86 2.02 -7.41
CA LYS A 57 -14.74 3.04 -7.97
C LYS A 57 -15.61 3.77 -6.93
N HIS A 58 -15.89 3.14 -5.80
CA HIS A 58 -16.66 3.75 -4.71
C HIS A 58 -15.78 4.43 -3.66
N CYS A 59 -14.44 4.32 -3.79
CA CYS A 59 -13.49 4.97 -2.90
C CYS A 59 -13.04 6.32 -3.43
N SER A 60 -12.64 7.21 -2.55
CA SER A 60 -12.11 8.54 -2.88
C SER A 60 -10.65 8.71 -2.51
N GLY A 61 -10.03 7.69 -1.92
CA GLY A 61 -8.61 7.59 -1.63
C GLY A 61 -8.16 6.13 -1.70
N GLY A 62 -6.86 5.93 -1.88
CA GLY A 62 -6.22 4.63 -1.87
C GLY A 62 -4.97 4.62 -0.98
N VAL A 63 -4.90 3.66 -0.06
CA VAL A 63 -3.72 3.38 0.76
C VAL A 63 -3.16 2.03 0.34
N ILE A 64 -1.88 2.00 -0.02
CA ILE A 64 -1.19 0.78 -0.45
C ILE A 64 -0.16 0.39 0.60
N LEU A 65 -0.29 -0.80 1.17
CA LEU A 65 0.59 -1.32 2.21
C LEU A 65 1.46 -2.45 1.63
N GLY A 66 2.65 -2.09 1.16
CA GLY A 66 3.63 -3.01 0.60
C GLY A 66 4.43 -3.73 1.67
N PHE A 67 3.82 -4.71 2.31
CA PHE A 67 4.50 -5.60 3.25
C PHE A 67 5.20 -6.74 2.52
N GLU A 68 6.37 -7.15 3.02
CA GLU A 68 7.07 -8.33 2.53
C GLU A 68 6.18 -9.57 2.68
N GLN A 69 5.93 -10.25 1.57
CA GLN A 69 5.19 -11.51 1.50
C GLN A 69 6.08 -12.69 1.07
N LEU A 70 7.13 -12.40 0.35
CA LEU A 70 8.12 -13.37 -0.07
C LEU A 70 9.51 -12.79 0.08
N ARG A 71 10.41 -13.57 0.67
CA ARG A 71 11.85 -13.25 0.75
C ARG A 71 12.65 -14.25 -0.07
N VAL A 72 13.35 -13.75 -1.07
CA VAL A 72 14.25 -14.55 -1.92
C VAL A 72 15.67 -14.38 -1.41
N THR A 73 16.27 -15.45 -0.91
CA THR A 73 17.64 -15.46 -0.36
C THR A 73 18.66 -16.15 -1.27
N THR A 74 18.19 -16.82 -2.32
CA THR A 74 19.04 -17.49 -3.31
C THR A 74 18.30 -17.51 -4.64
N GLY A 75 18.97 -17.10 -5.71
CA GLY A 75 18.37 -17.11 -7.05
C GLY A 75 19.11 -16.19 -8.01
N VAL A 76 18.47 -15.93 -9.14
CA VAL A 76 19.00 -15.06 -10.20
C VAL A 76 17.90 -14.08 -10.62
N SER A 77 18.20 -12.79 -10.61
CA SER A 77 17.35 -11.76 -11.16
C SER A 77 17.71 -11.52 -12.63
N LYS A 78 16.69 -11.35 -13.49
CA LYS A 78 16.85 -11.10 -14.94
C LYS A 78 17.74 -12.15 -15.64
N PRO A 79 17.45 -13.45 -15.49
CA PRO A 79 18.30 -14.51 -16.01
C PRO A 79 18.50 -14.38 -17.53
N GLY A 80 19.73 -14.62 -18.00
CA GLY A 80 20.10 -14.57 -19.41
C GLY A 80 20.15 -13.18 -20.05
N THR A 81 20.00 -12.10 -19.27
CA THR A 81 20.09 -10.73 -19.78
C THR A 81 21.39 -10.04 -19.35
N ARG A 82 21.72 -8.90 -19.99
CA ARG A 82 22.85 -8.06 -19.54
C ARG A 82 22.68 -7.49 -18.12
N GLY A 83 21.47 -7.52 -17.58
CA GLY A 83 21.13 -7.08 -16.23
C GLY A 83 21.07 -8.22 -15.22
N GLU A 84 21.52 -9.42 -15.58
CA GLU A 84 21.54 -10.56 -14.68
C GLU A 84 22.32 -10.30 -13.40
N LYS A 85 21.71 -10.62 -12.26
CA LYS A 85 22.31 -10.48 -10.94
C LYS A 85 21.99 -11.68 -10.07
N ALA A 86 23.00 -12.20 -9.38
CA ALA A 86 22.81 -13.22 -8.37
C ALA A 86 22.09 -12.62 -7.14
N ILE A 87 21.12 -13.35 -6.61
CA ILE A 87 20.47 -13.08 -5.32
C ILE A 87 21.11 -14.04 -4.31
N ASN A 88 21.54 -13.52 -3.18
CA ASN A 88 22.12 -14.29 -2.08
C ASN A 88 21.70 -13.70 -0.72
N HIS A 89 22.05 -14.36 0.37
CA HIS A 89 21.68 -13.94 1.73
C HIS A 89 22.10 -12.51 2.10
N LYS A 90 23.18 -11.97 1.50
CA LYS A 90 23.65 -10.59 1.74
C LYS A 90 22.87 -9.57 0.92
N ALA A 91 22.23 -10.00 -0.16
CA ALA A 91 21.43 -9.20 -1.09
C ALA A 91 20.08 -9.90 -1.35
N ALA A 92 19.39 -10.22 -0.27
CA ALA A 92 18.05 -10.80 -0.35
C ALA A 92 17.05 -9.79 -0.92
N VAL A 93 16.05 -10.31 -1.63
CA VAL A 93 15.00 -9.50 -2.25
C VAL A 93 13.69 -9.72 -1.49
N SER A 94 13.09 -8.63 -1.05
CA SER A 94 11.77 -8.62 -0.42
C SER A 94 10.70 -8.27 -1.43
N ILE A 95 9.75 -9.17 -1.64
CA ILE A 95 8.69 -9.05 -2.63
C ILE A 95 7.36 -8.86 -1.92
N PRO A 96 6.59 -7.80 -2.23
CA PRO A 96 5.26 -7.59 -1.71
C PRO A 96 4.25 -8.49 -2.44
N SER A 97 2.99 -8.41 -2.05
CA SER A 97 1.92 -9.10 -2.77
C SER A 97 1.78 -8.56 -4.21
N PRO A 98 1.65 -9.40 -5.23
CA PRO A 98 1.31 -8.97 -6.58
C PRO A 98 0.00 -8.16 -6.63
N TRP A 99 -0.93 -8.42 -5.72
CA TRP A 99 -2.18 -7.69 -5.59
C TRP A 99 -1.97 -6.21 -5.29
N ASN A 100 -0.96 -5.84 -4.49
CA ASN A 100 -0.64 -4.44 -4.24
C ASN A 100 -0.36 -3.67 -5.55
N HIS A 101 0.33 -4.27 -6.50
CA HIS A 101 0.62 -3.64 -7.79
C HIS A 101 -0.63 -3.50 -8.67
N LEU A 102 -1.49 -4.54 -8.71
CA LEU A 102 -2.74 -4.51 -9.45
C LEU A 102 -3.70 -3.45 -8.89
N GLU A 103 -3.89 -3.45 -7.58
CA GLU A 103 -4.77 -2.53 -6.87
C GLU A 103 -4.30 -1.09 -7.00
N ALA A 104 -3.00 -0.84 -6.81
CA ALA A 104 -2.41 0.48 -7.02
C ALA A 104 -2.58 0.97 -8.46
N GLY A 105 -2.37 0.09 -9.45
CA GLY A 105 -2.55 0.41 -10.86
C GLY A 105 -3.99 0.76 -11.22
N ILE A 106 -4.97 0.05 -10.65
CA ILE A 106 -6.40 0.34 -10.82
C ILE A 106 -6.73 1.71 -10.23
N LEU A 107 -6.33 1.97 -8.98
CA LEU A 107 -6.59 3.23 -8.29
C LEU A 107 -5.96 4.42 -9.02
N PHE A 108 -4.70 4.26 -9.46
CA PHE A 108 -3.99 5.26 -10.25
C PHE A 108 -4.72 5.55 -11.57
N GLY A 109 -5.13 4.52 -12.31
CA GLY A 109 -5.86 4.65 -13.56
C GLY A 109 -7.25 5.29 -13.41
N LEU A 110 -7.86 5.19 -12.22
CA LEU A 110 -9.11 5.86 -11.86
C LEU A 110 -8.91 7.31 -11.37
N GLY A 111 -7.67 7.80 -11.29
CA GLY A 111 -7.35 9.13 -10.78
C GLY A 111 -7.60 9.30 -9.28
N ILE A 112 -7.61 8.22 -8.52
CA ILE A 112 -7.85 8.23 -7.08
C ILE A 112 -6.55 8.62 -6.36
N PRO A 113 -6.57 9.62 -5.44
CA PRO A 113 -5.40 10.01 -4.67
C PRO A 113 -4.80 8.85 -3.89
N LEU A 114 -3.51 8.55 -4.13
CA LEU A 114 -2.79 7.45 -3.52
C LEU A 114 -1.95 7.89 -2.33
N LEU A 115 -1.81 7.01 -1.35
CA LEU A 115 -0.83 7.06 -0.29
C LEU A 115 -0.15 5.69 -0.22
N ILE A 116 1.15 5.64 -0.52
CA ILE A 116 1.88 4.38 -0.67
C ILE A 116 2.89 4.22 0.46
N PHE A 117 2.79 3.10 1.15
CA PHE A 117 3.73 2.67 2.16
C PHE A 117 4.41 1.38 1.72
N ARG A 118 5.71 1.27 1.99
CA ARG A 118 6.46 0.02 1.85
C ARG A 118 7.18 -0.34 3.14
N GLN A 119 7.23 -1.60 3.46
CA GLN A 119 8.12 -2.12 4.48
C GLN A 119 9.57 -1.90 4.02
N SER A 120 10.46 -1.60 4.96
CA SER A 120 11.91 -1.48 4.67
C SER A 120 12.42 -2.74 3.96
N GLY A 121 13.11 -2.55 2.83
CA GLY A 121 13.61 -3.63 1.97
C GLY A 121 12.70 -3.99 0.79
N VAL A 122 11.42 -3.65 0.83
CA VAL A 122 10.51 -3.83 -0.31
C VAL A 122 10.81 -2.78 -1.38
N SER A 123 10.91 -3.22 -2.64
CA SER A 123 11.14 -2.36 -3.80
C SER A 123 10.53 -2.95 -5.07
N GLY A 124 10.52 -2.17 -6.13
CA GLY A 124 10.01 -2.57 -7.44
C GLY A 124 8.58 -2.08 -7.72
N GLY A 125 8.31 -1.76 -8.98
CA GLY A 125 7.01 -1.30 -9.45
C GLY A 125 6.52 -0.06 -8.70
N VAL A 126 5.29 -0.08 -8.20
CA VAL A 126 4.65 1.06 -7.52
C VAL A 126 5.33 1.47 -6.21
N PHE A 127 6.23 0.64 -5.68
CA PHE A 127 6.98 0.92 -4.46
C PHE A 127 8.31 1.66 -4.71
N ASP A 128 8.63 1.96 -5.95
CA ASP A 128 9.78 2.81 -6.28
C ASP A 128 9.30 4.26 -6.50
N ASN A 129 10.08 5.22 -5.99
CA ASN A 129 9.79 6.63 -6.21
C ASN A 129 9.88 6.97 -7.71
N GLY A 130 8.96 7.78 -8.19
CA GLY A 130 8.90 8.22 -9.58
C GLY A 130 8.13 7.29 -10.52
N VAL A 131 7.55 6.20 -10.04
CA VAL A 131 6.66 5.32 -10.82
C VAL A 131 5.24 5.85 -10.81
N THR A 132 4.77 6.31 -9.66
CA THR A 132 3.53 7.06 -9.53
C THR A 132 3.83 8.55 -9.26
N ASP A 133 2.82 9.37 -9.12
CA ASP A 133 2.92 10.80 -8.82
C ASP A 133 3.04 11.13 -7.32
N VAL A 134 3.16 10.10 -6.47
CA VAL A 134 3.26 10.25 -5.02
C VAL A 134 4.58 9.70 -4.46
N PHE A 135 5.04 10.25 -3.33
CA PHE A 135 6.17 9.72 -2.60
C PHE A 135 5.81 8.44 -1.86
N VAL A 136 6.70 7.45 -1.94
CA VAL A 136 6.55 6.19 -1.21
C VAL A 136 7.13 6.36 0.21
N GLN A 137 6.30 6.15 1.21
CA GLN A 137 6.67 6.21 2.62
C GLN A 137 7.24 4.86 3.06
N THR A 138 8.30 4.88 3.85
CA THR A 138 8.91 3.63 4.36
C THR A 138 8.44 3.34 5.78
N ILE A 139 7.94 2.13 6.00
CA ILE A 139 7.64 1.59 7.33
C ILE A 139 8.88 0.84 7.80
N HIS A 140 9.49 1.33 8.87
CA HIS A 140 10.61 0.66 9.52
C HIS A 140 10.13 -0.36 10.55
N PRO A 141 10.84 -1.49 10.73
CA PRO A 141 10.53 -2.44 11.78
C PRO A 141 10.80 -1.80 13.16
N GLY A 142 10.00 -2.19 14.15
CA GLY A 142 10.12 -1.72 15.52
C GLY A 142 9.04 -0.74 15.94
N ALA A 143 9.10 -0.30 17.20
CA ALA A 143 8.17 0.68 17.74
C ALA A 143 8.44 2.06 17.12
N PRO A 144 7.40 2.78 16.68
CA PRO A 144 7.56 4.13 16.13
C PRO A 144 7.98 5.11 17.23
N THR A 145 8.74 6.12 16.84
CA THR A 145 9.05 7.27 17.69
C THR A 145 7.96 8.34 17.57
N GLU A 146 7.95 9.32 18.49
CA GLU A 146 7.04 10.48 18.37
C GLU A 146 7.28 11.26 17.07
N ALA A 147 8.53 11.34 16.61
CA ALA A 147 8.86 11.99 15.34
C ALA A 147 8.27 11.23 14.14
N ASP A 148 8.29 9.88 14.18
CA ASP A 148 7.65 9.05 13.14
C ASP A 148 6.12 9.26 13.13
N ASP A 149 5.49 9.37 14.28
CA ASP A 149 4.06 9.61 14.38
C ASP A 149 3.68 11.01 13.88
N GLN A 150 4.48 12.03 14.19
CA GLN A 150 4.26 13.38 13.70
C GLN A 150 4.43 13.46 12.19
N ALA A 151 5.49 12.86 11.63
CA ALA A 151 5.72 12.82 10.19
C ALA A 151 4.59 12.09 9.46
N LEU A 152 4.16 10.96 10.01
CA LEU A 152 3.04 10.19 9.47
C LEU A 152 1.74 11.00 9.48
N LYS A 153 1.46 11.72 10.56
CA LYS A 153 0.29 12.60 10.67
C LYS A 153 0.28 13.69 9.59
N GLU A 154 1.41 14.33 9.34
CA GLU A 154 1.51 15.37 8.30
C GLU A 154 1.28 14.81 6.90
N VAL A 155 1.83 13.62 6.60
CA VAL A 155 1.59 12.93 5.34
C VAL A 155 0.10 12.61 5.16
N PHE A 156 -0.55 12.09 6.20
CA PHE A 156 -1.97 11.80 6.16
C PHE A 156 -2.83 13.06 5.97
N LEU A 157 -2.50 14.17 6.63
CA LEU A 157 -3.26 15.42 6.51
C LEU A 157 -3.18 15.99 5.09
N LYS A 158 -2.01 15.95 4.45
CA LYS A 158 -1.84 16.39 3.06
C LYS A 158 -2.65 15.53 2.10
N TRP A 159 -2.51 14.21 2.21
CA TRP A 159 -3.26 13.26 1.38
C TRP A 159 -4.78 13.36 1.63
N HIS A 160 -5.22 13.55 2.88
CA HIS A 160 -6.62 13.74 3.25
C HIS A 160 -7.26 14.93 2.52
N ALA A 161 -6.53 16.03 2.34
CA ALA A 161 -7.02 17.18 1.56
C ALA A 161 -7.37 16.77 0.13
N SER A 162 -6.47 16.02 -0.55
CA SER A 162 -6.71 15.52 -1.92
C SER A 162 -7.88 14.52 -1.97
N VAL A 163 -8.00 13.66 -0.97
CA VAL A 163 -9.14 12.71 -0.87
C VAL A 163 -10.46 13.45 -0.73
N ARG A 164 -10.51 14.50 0.08
CA ARG A 164 -11.73 15.33 0.22
C ARG A 164 -12.07 16.07 -1.06
N GLU A 165 -11.07 16.64 -1.73
CA GLU A 165 -11.26 17.28 -3.02
C GLU A 165 -11.85 16.30 -4.04
N HIS A 166 -11.30 15.11 -4.14
CA HIS A 166 -11.82 14.05 -4.99
C HIS A 166 -13.24 13.61 -4.61
N TYR A 167 -13.54 13.53 -3.31
CA TYR A 167 -14.85 13.09 -2.81
C TYR A 167 -15.98 14.09 -3.11
N TYR A 168 -15.70 15.40 -2.93
CA TYR A 168 -16.68 16.45 -3.13
C TYR A 168 -16.70 17.00 -4.58
N GLY A 169 -15.69 16.69 -5.38
CA GLY A 169 -15.59 17.10 -6.79
C GLY A 169 -16.26 16.15 -7.79
N ARG A 170 -16.86 15.04 -7.28
CA ARG A 170 -17.58 14.06 -8.11
C ARG A 170 -18.98 14.52 -8.47
#